data_b3545af6a5e2b91dda5646715b38900e
#
_entry.id   b3545af6a5e2b91dda5646715b38900e
#
_cell.length_a   1.000
_cell.length_b   1.000
_cell.length_c   1.000
_cell.angle_alpha   90.00
_cell.angle_beta   90.00
_cell.angle_gamma   90.00
#
_symmetry.space_group_name_H-M   'P 1'
#
loop_
_entity.id
_entity.type
_entity.pdbx_description
1 polymer ?
#
loop_
_entity_poly.entity_id
_entity_poly.type
_entity_poly.pdbx_seq_one_letter_code
_entity_poly.pdbx_strand_id
1 'polypeptide(L)'
;MASSDESLLEGITQLTPALLTTMEAFEQVQRNMHPSHLDQLADFIRPFAAELQSLFDQYSTLEFPAHIERFGNQLMEACTYSLRACHGITQSSGDTMAAMKAMRAQCRAQEKLYPVATVLRPISQYFLERSARENTTLLERLNQESEGDVGLLHANNARDTRGGFSLYIPEYLDRTTPTSLVIALHGGTGHGADFIWSWMREARTRGFVLMAPTSQEDTWSLMGADIDLPVLLQEIEFIAGQLNIDRDHILLTGMSDGGTYTLLAGLREQSPFTHLAPFSGVLHPEISMNGNIQYAKDKPVYLVHGTLDWMFPIETAHMAQAELQAAGADLTFRAIEGLSHTYARDENAALLNWFNPAL
;
A
#
# COMPACT_ATOMS: atom_id res chain seq x y z
N MET A 1 -13.73 -37.74 -20.72
CA MET A 1 -13.41 -37.05 -19.47
C MET A 1 -12.02 -36.50 -19.68
N ALA A 2 -11.86 -35.20 -19.50
CA ALA A 2 -10.54 -34.58 -19.53
C ALA A 2 -9.64 -35.25 -18.46
N SER A 3 -8.32 -35.33 -18.71
CA SER A 3 -7.41 -35.82 -17.68
C SER A 3 -7.42 -34.85 -16.48
N SER A 4 -7.07 -35.33 -15.29
CA SER A 4 -6.97 -34.46 -14.09
C SER A 4 -6.10 -33.22 -14.37
N ASP A 5 -5.03 -33.39 -15.15
CA ASP A 5 -4.09 -32.32 -15.50
C ASP A 5 -4.69 -31.29 -16.48
N GLU A 6 -5.54 -31.75 -17.43
CA GLU A 6 -6.26 -30.84 -18.35
C GLU A 6 -7.27 -29.98 -17.60
N SER A 7 -8.01 -30.54 -16.64
CA SER A 7 -8.97 -29.79 -15.82
C SER A 7 -8.27 -28.79 -14.90
N LEU A 8 -7.09 -29.13 -14.37
CA LEU A 8 -6.27 -28.22 -13.58
C LEU A 8 -5.75 -27.04 -14.41
N LEU A 9 -5.21 -27.32 -15.58
CA LEU A 9 -4.70 -26.29 -16.48
C LEU A 9 -5.82 -25.35 -16.93
N GLU A 10 -6.99 -25.91 -17.27
CA GLU A 10 -8.17 -25.13 -17.60
C GLU A 10 -8.60 -24.22 -16.45
N GLY A 11 -8.70 -24.77 -15.23
CA GLY A 11 -9.04 -24.00 -14.02
C GLY A 11 -8.08 -22.84 -13.76
N ILE A 12 -6.79 -23.08 -13.79
CA ILE A 12 -5.77 -22.04 -13.59
C ILE A 12 -5.88 -20.96 -14.69
N THR A 13 -6.08 -21.39 -15.94
CA THR A 13 -6.16 -20.48 -17.10
C THR A 13 -7.40 -19.59 -17.07
N GLN A 14 -8.51 -20.06 -16.52
CA GLN A 14 -9.75 -19.28 -16.41
C GLN A 14 -9.83 -18.47 -15.12
N LEU A 15 -9.46 -19.05 -13.96
CA LEU A 15 -9.52 -18.37 -12.67
C LEU A 15 -8.54 -17.19 -12.57
N THR A 16 -7.31 -17.35 -13.08
CA THR A 16 -6.29 -16.32 -12.92
C THR A 16 -6.70 -14.99 -13.57
N PRO A 17 -7.11 -14.91 -14.85
CA PRO A 17 -7.57 -13.66 -15.44
C PRO A 17 -8.78 -13.06 -14.73
N ALA A 18 -9.77 -13.88 -14.37
CA ALA A 18 -10.97 -13.42 -13.67
C ALA A 18 -10.63 -12.83 -12.29
N LEU A 19 -9.74 -13.48 -11.53
CA LEU A 19 -9.24 -12.96 -10.26
C LEU A 19 -8.55 -11.63 -10.45
N LEU A 20 -7.57 -11.52 -11.36
CA LEU A 20 -6.81 -10.29 -11.59
C LEU A 20 -7.71 -9.14 -12.05
N THR A 21 -8.67 -9.41 -12.95
CA THR A 21 -9.64 -8.43 -13.41
C THR A 21 -10.54 -7.96 -12.25
N THR A 22 -11.00 -8.87 -11.40
CA THR A 22 -11.80 -8.52 -10.22
C THR A 22 -11.02 -7.69 -9.23
N MET A 23 -9.75 -8.04 -8.98
CA MET A 23 -8.87 -7.26 -8.09
C MET A 23 -8.58 -5.87 -8.65
N GLU A 24 -8.39 -5.72 -9.96
CA GLU A 24 -8.22 -4.39 -10.60
C GLU A 24 -9.51 -3.57 -10.58
N ALA A 25 -10.67 -4.21 -10.77
CA ALA A 25 -11.96 -3.53 -10.61
C ALA A 25 -12.15 -3.06 -9.16
N PHE A 26 -11.73 -3.84 -8.18
CA PHE A 26 -11.79 -3.42 -6.78
C PHE A 26 -10.89 -2.22 -6.47
N GLU A 27 -9.78 -2.04 -7.18
CA GLU A 27 -8.96 -0.82 -7.06
C GLU A 27 -9.74 0.43 -7.49
N GLN A 28 -10.62 0.32 -8.50
CA GLN A 28 -11.52 1.41 -8.87
C GLN A 28 -12.56 1.67 -7.78
N VAL A 29 -13.05 0.62 -7.10
CA VAL A 29 -13.90 0.78 -5.91
C VAL A 29 -13.17 1.58 -4.82
N GLN A 30 -11.92 1.20 -4.50
CA GLN A 30 -11.12 1.91 -3.50
C GLN A 30 -10.89 3.38 -3.86
N ARG A 31 -10.52 3.65 -5.13
CA ARG A 31 -10.25 5.01 -5.63
C ARG A 31 -11.46 5.93 -5.55
N ASN A 32 -12.66 5.39 -5.76
CA ASN A 32 -13.90 6.14 -5.79
C ASN A 32 -14.74 5.98 -4.51
N MET A 33 -14.15 5.43 -3.44
CA MET A 33 -14.82 5.16 -2.19
C MET A 33 -15.30 6.46 -1.53
N HIS A 34 -16.62 6.62 -1.49
CA HIS A 34 -17.29 7.71 -0.78
C HIS A 34 -18.60 7.17 -0.19
N PRO A 35 -19.03 7.58 1.02
CA PRO A 35 -20.26 7.06 1.63
C PRO A 35 -21.50 7.16 0.73
N SER A 36 -21.64 8.26 -0.01
CA SER A 36 -22.76 8.45 -0.94
C SER A 36 -22.68 7.66 -2.25
N HIS A 37 -21.54 7.02 -2.55
CA HIS A 37 -21.31 6.28 -3.79
C HIS A 37 -21.40 4.76 -3.59
N LEU A 38 -21.61 4.26 -2.37
CA LEU A 38 -21.53 2.83 -2.05
C LEU A 38 -22.44 1.97 -2.91
N ASP A 39 -23.66 2.42 -3.19
CA ASP A 39 -24.60 1.68 -4.05
C ASP A 39 -24.10 1.59 -5.50
N GLN A 40 -23.56 2.69 -6.03
CA GLN A 40 -22.98 2.72 -7.39
C GLN A 40 -21.75 1.82 -7.49
N LEU A 41 -20.91 1.83 -6.45
CA LEU A 41 -19.71 0.97 -6.37
C LEU A 41 -20.10 -0.51 -6.23
N ALA A 42 -21.18 -0.81 -5.49
CA ALA A 42 -21.74 -2.16 -5.40
C ALA A 42 -22.23 -2.66 -6.75
N ASP A 43 -22.95 -1.82 -7.51
CA ASP A 43 -23.40 -2.17 -8.86
C ASP A 43 -22.24 -2.34 -9.83
N PHE A 44 -21.23 -1.50 -9.74
CA PHE A 44 -20.02 -1.60 -10.57
C PHE A 44 -19.24 -2.90 -10.34
N ILE A 45 -19.03 -3.32 -9.08
CA ILE A 45 -18.22 -4.51 -8.78
C ILE A 45 -18.98 -5.83 -8.96
N ARG A 46 -20.30 -5.82 -8.94
CA ARG A 46 -21.17 -7.01 -8.99
C ARG A 46 -20.89 -7.96 -10.17
N PRO A 47 -20.76 -7.51 -11.43
CA PRO A 47 -20.50 -8.42 -12.55
C PRO A 47 -19.14 -9.13 -12.43
N PHE A 48 -18.10 -8.44 -11.96
CA PHE A 48 -16.78 -9.05 -11.75
C PHE A 48 -16.82 -10.10 -10.64
N ALA A 49 -17.51 -9.80 -9.53
CA ALA A 49 -17.72 -10.75 -8.45
C ALA A 49 -18.51 -11.99 -8.91
N ALA A 50 -19.54 -11.81 -9.74
CA ALA A 50 -20.36 -12.90 -10.24
C ALA A 50 -19.58 -13.83 -11.18
N GLU A 51 -18.75 -13.28 -12.06
CA GLU A 51 -17.87 -14.06 -12.95
C GLU A 51 -16.84 -14.86 -12.13
N LEU A 52 -16.13 -14.20 -11.23
CA LEU A 52 -15.15 -14.87 -10.37
C LEU A 52 -15.81 -15.95 -9.50
N GLN A 53 -17.01 -15.69 -8.94
CA GLN A 53 -17.73 -16.66 -8.12
C GLN A 53 -18.12 -17.89 -8.94
N SER A 54 -18.64 -17.70 -10.16
CA SER A 54 -19.03 -18.82 -11.04
C SER A 54 -17.84 -19.74 -11.35
N LEU A 55 -16.69 -19.16 -11.68
CA LEU A 55 -15.46 -19.91 -11.95
C LEU A 55 -14.91 -20.56 -10.66
N PHE A 56 -14.95 -19.85 -9.55
CA PHE A 56 -14.51 -20.39 -8.26
C PHE A 56 -15.35 -21.60 -7.85
N ASP A 57 -16.69 -21.55 -8.00
CA ASP A 57 -17.57 -22.68 -7.69
C ASP A 57 -17.29 -23.89 -8.59
N GLN A 58 -16.96 -23.64 -9.87
CA GLN A 58 -16.62 -24.70 -10.81
C GLN A 58 -15.28 -25.38 -10.47
N TYR A 59 -14.28 -24.63 -10.03
CA TYR A 59 -12.91 -25.12 -9.87
C TYR A 59 -12.46 -25.25 -8.40
N SER A 60 -13.29 -24.89 -7.41
CA SER A 60 -12.93 -24.94 -5.98
C SER A 60 -12.70 -26.36 -5.44
N THR A 61 -13.22 -27.37 -6.16
CA THR A 61 -13.07 -28.78 -5.79
C THR A 61 -11.90 -29.48 -6.49
N LEU A 62 -11.10 -28.74 -7.29
CA LEU A 62 -9.92 -29.32 -7.93
C LEU A 62 -8.87 -29.71 -6.87
N GLU A 63 -8.42 -30.96 -6.99
CA GLU A 63 -7.31 -31.45 -6.18
C GLU A 63 -5.99 -31.14 -6.86
N PHE A 64 -5.13 -30.39 -6.18
CA PHE A 64 -3.80 -30.06 -6.67
C PHE A 64 -2.79 -31.16 -6.29
N PRO A 65 -1.98 -31.65 -7.23
CA PRO A 65 -0.90 -32.58 -6.92
C PRO A 65 0.06 -31.99 -5.86
N ALA A 66 0.64 -32.83 -5.02
CA ALA A 66 1.45 -32.44 -3.86
C ALA A 66 2.59 -31.43 -4.21
N HIS A 67 3.18 -31.50 -5.41
CA HIS A 67 4.24 -30.61 -5.84
C HIS A 67 3.78 -29.18 -6.19
N ILE A 68 2.47 -28.96 -6.43
CA ILE A 68 1.87 -27.64 -6.69
C ILE A 68 0.70 -27.33 -5.72
N GLU A 69 0.50 -28.12 -4.69
CA GLU A 69 -0.56 -27.94 -3.70
C GLU A 69 -0.51 -26.54 -3.04
N ARG A 70 0.68 -26.12 -2.65
CA ARG A 70 0.87 -24.76 -2.09
C ARG A 70 0.45 -23.66 -3.05
N PHE A 71 0.80 -23.77 -4.33
CA PHE A 71 0.38 -22.86 -5.39
C PHE A 71 -1.13 -22.81 -5.51
N GLY A 72 -1.78 -24.00 -5.60
CA GLY A 72 -3.23 -24.11 -5.71
C GLY A 72 -3.93 -23.47 -4.51
N ASN A 73 -3.51 -23.81 -3.29
CA ASN A 73 -4.08 -23.25 -2.07
C ASN A 73 -3.98 -21.71 -2.02
N GLN A 74 -2.84 -21.14 -2.41
CA GLN A 74 -2.66 -19.69 -2.45
C GLN A 74 -3.58 -19.02 -3.48
N LEU A 75 -3.73 -19.61 -4.68
CA LEU A 75 -4.64 -19.10 -5.71
C LEU A 75 -6.10 -19.14 -5.22
N MET A 76 -6.54 -20.25 -4.63
CA MET A 76 -7.90 -20.41 -4.11
C MET A 76 -8.18 -19.47 -2.92
N GLU A 77 -7.22 -19.29 -2.01
CA GLU A 77 -7.35 -18.32 -0.92
C GLU A 77 -7.44 -16.88 -1.45
N ALA A 78 -6.65 -16.52 -2.47
CA ALA A 78 -6.72 -15.21 -3.11
C ALA A 78 -8.11 -14.96 -3.72
N CYS A 79 -8.68 -15.94 -4.43
CA CYS A 79 -10.06 -15.88 -4.93
C CYS A 79 -11.07 -15.67 -3.79
N THR A 80 -10.96 -16.46 -2.72
CA THR A 80 -11.83 -16.37 -1.54
C THR A 80 -11.82 -14.97 -0.93
N TYR A 81 -10.64 -14.40 -0.73
CA TYR A 81 -10.52 -13.05 -0.16
C TYR A 81 -10.96 -11.95 -1.13
N SER A 82 -10.73 -12.10 -2.44
CA SER A 82 -11.22 -11.16 -3.45
C SER A 82 -12.75 -11.16 -3.50
N LEU A 83 -13.39 -12.33 -3.50
CA LEU A 83 -14.85 -12.47 -3.40
C LEU A 83 -15.39 -11.86 -2.10
N ARG A 84 -14.71 -12.11 -0.96
CA ARG A 84 -15.08 -11.50 0.32
C ARG A 84 -15.00 -9.97 0.29
N ALA A 85 -14.00 -9.41 -0.40
CA ALA A 85 -13.90 -7.97 -0.60
C ALA A 85 -15.10 -7.45 -1.41
N CYS A 86 -15.42 -8.08 -2.54
CA CYS A 86 -16.55 -7.70 -3.37
C CYS A 86 -17.88 -7.82 -2.62
N HIS A 87 -18.10 -8.90 -1.88
CA HIS A 87 -19.32 -9.10 -1.08
C HIS A 87 -19.43 -8.04 0.04
N GLY A 88 -18.30 -7.64 0.65
CA GLY A 88 -18.30 -6.59 1.66
C GLY A 88 -18.80 -5.24 1.11
N ILE A 89 -18.56 -4.94 -0.17
CA ILE A 89 -19.11 -3.75 -0.84
C ILE A 89 -20.58 -3.96 -1.24
N THR A 90 -20.89 -5.08 -1.93
CA THR A 90 -22.24 -5.33 -2.46
C THR A 90 -23.30 -5.54 -1.38
N GLN A 91 -22.89 -5.89 -0.16
CA GLN A 91 -23.75 -6.13 0.99
C GLN A 91 -23.64 -5.04 2.07
N SER A 92 -22.87 -3.97 1.82
CA SER A 92 -22.64 -2.91 2.81
C SER A 92 -23.92 -2.15 3.18
N SER A 93 -24.90 -2.08 2.28
CA SER A 93 -26.16 -1.34 2.49
C SER A 93 -25.93 0.08 3.04
N GLY A 94 -24.88 0.76 2.55
CA GLY A 94 -24.49 2.09 3.03
C GLY A 94 -23.61 2.09 4.30
N ASP A 95 -23.27 0.92 4.87
CA ASP A 95 -22.37 0.83 6.04
C ASP A 95 -20.91 1.03 5.62
N THR A 96 -20.37 2.20 5.96
CA THR A 96 -18.97 2.55 5.69
C THR A 96 -17.97 1.62 6.40
N MET A 97 -18.32 1.11 7.57
CA MET A 97 -17.44 0.17 8.30
C MET A 97 -17.36 -1.18 7.59
N ALA A 98 -18.46 -1.65 6.99
CA ALA A 98 -18.45 -2.85 6.15
C ALA A 98 -17.56 -2.65 4.91
N ALA A 99 -17.64 -1.48 4.26
CA ALA A 99 -16.78 -1.11 3.14
C ALA A 99 -15.29 -1.06 3.53
N MET A 100 -14.95 -0.51 4.69
CA MET A 100 -13.56 -0.51 5.20
C MET A 100 -13.04 -1.94 5.47
N LYS A 101 -13.87 -2.83 6.00
CA LYS A 101 -13.51 -4.27 6.16
C LYS A 101 -13.30 -4.96 4.81
N ALA A 102 -14.05 -4.56 3.77
CA ALA A 102 -13.86 -5.07 2.42
C ALA A 102 -12.48 -4.73 1.87
N MET A 103 -11.97 -3.53 2.15
CA MET A 103 -10.61 -3.13 1.75
C MET A 103 -9.52 -3.99 2.39
N ARG A 104 -9.67 -4.36 3.67
CA ARG A 104 -8.76 -5.30 4.33
C ARG A 104 -8.80 -6.69 3.69
N ALA A 105 -9.97 -7.14 3.22
CA ALA A 105 -10.06 -8.40 2.51
C ALA A 105 -9.32 -8.36 1.16
N GLN A 106 -9.36 -7.23 0.44
CA GLN A 106 -8.56 -7.04 -0.77
C GLN A 106 -7.05 -7.09 -0.49
N CYS A 107 -6.58 -6.49 0.61
CA CYS A 107 -5.18 -6.62 1.01
C CYS A 107 -4.79 -8.08 1.28
N ARG A 108 -5.70 -8.85 1.88
CA ARG A 108 -5.51 -10.31 2.08
C ARG A 108 -5.45 -11.08 0.76
N ALA A 109 -6.28 -10.72 -0.22
CA ALA A 109 -6.21 -11.34 -1.54
C ALA A 109 -4.82 -11.12 -2.18
N GLN A 110 -4.28 -9.90 -2.09
CA GLN A 110 -2.93 -9.58 -2.58
C GLN A 110 -1.85 -10.37 -1.83
N GLU A 111 -1.94 -10.45 -0.50
CA GLU A 111 -1.00 -11.21 0.35
C GLU A 111 -0.96 -12.70 -0.02
N LYS A 112 -2.13 -13.29 -0.30
CA LYS A 112 -2.22 -14.71 -0.72
C LYS A 112 -1.75 -14.93 -2.15
N LEU A 113 -1.93 -13.93 -3.03
CA LEU A 113 -1.56 -14.02 -4.43
C LEU A 113 -0.07 -13.74 -4.67
N TYR A 114 0.57 -12.86 -3.88
CA TYR A 114 1.94 -12.42 -4.12
C TYR A 114 2.96 -13.57 -4.21
N PRO A 115 2.95 -14.61 -3.35
CA PRO A 115 3.90 -15.72 -3.46
C PRO A 115 3.81 -16.50 -4.78
N VAL A 116 2.68 -16.39 -5.49
CA VAL A 116 2.46 -17.03 -6.81
C VAL A 116 3.06 -16.20 -7.95
N ALA A 117 3.46 -14.96 -7.70
CA ALA A 117 4.07 -14.09 -8.71
C ALA A 117 5.37 -14.64 -9.32
N THR A 118 6.11 -15.46 -8.57
CA THR A 118 7.34 -16.11 -9.06
C THR A 118 7.05 -17.27 -10.00
N VAL A 119 5.81 -17.77 -10.06
CA VAL A 119 5.42 -18.95 -10.83
C VAL A 119 4.60 -18.58 -12.06
N LEU A 120 3.71 -17.61 -11.95
CA LEU A 120 2.82 -17.19 -13.04
C LEU A 120 3.11 -15.76 -13.49
N ARG A 121 3.57 -15.63 -14.73
CA ARG A 121 3.86 -14.33 -15.36
C ARG A 121 2.71 -13.31 -15.25
N PRO A 122 1.42 -13.63 -15.52
CA PRO A 122 0.33 -12.68 -15.37
C PRO A 122 0.21 -12.12 -13.95
N ILE A 123 0.46 -12.95 -12.92
CA ILE A 123 0.44 -12.53 -11.52
C ILE A 123 1.68 -11.67 -11.22
N SER A 124 2.85 -12.02 -11.74
CA SER A 124 4.05 -11.17 -11.63
C SER A 124 3.80 -9.78 -12.22
N GLN A 125 3.20 -9.71 -13.39
CA GLN A 125 2.82 -8.47 -14.07
C GLN A 125 1.77 -7.65 -13.29
N TYR A 126 0.81 -8.30 -12.62
CA TYR A 126 -0.15 -7.63 -11.76
C TYR A 126 0.53 -6.81 -10.64
N PHE A 127 1.61 -7.33 -10.07
CA PHE A 127 2.39 -6.66 -9.03
C PHE A 127 3.46 -5.69 -9.58
N LEU A 128 3.28 -5.17 -10.79
CA LEU A 128 4.08 -4.10 -11.39
C LEU A 128 3.20 -2.89 -11.72
N GLU A 129 3.83 -1.73 -11.80
CA GLU A 129 3.18 -0.57 -12.42
C GLU A 129 2.71 -0.93 -13.82
N ARG A 130 1.55 -0.41 -14.25
CA ARG A 130 0.97 -0.76 -15.56
C ARG A 130 1.93 -0.49 -16.73
N SER A 131 2.70 0.59 -16.65
CA SER A 131 3.72 0.99 -17.64
C SER A 131 4.88 -0.02 -17.77
N ALA A 132 5.14 -0.80 -16.71
CA ALA A 132 6.27 -1.73 -16.64
C ALA A 132 5.89 -3.22 -16.86
N ARG A 133 4.61 -3.54 -17.00
CA ARG A 133 4.13 -4.94 -17.10
C ARG A 133 4.72 -5.71 -18.28
N GLU A 134 5.02 -5.02 -19.39
CA GLU A 134 5.63 -5.62 -20.58
C GLU A 134 7.15 -5.40 -20.66
N ASN A 135 7.76 -4.87 -19.60
CA ASN A 135 9.22 -4.69 -19.54
C ASN A 135 9.91 -6.04 -19.35
N THR A 136 10.38 -6.62 -20.45
CA THR A 136 11.02 -7.95 -20.45
C THR A 136 12.27 -8.00 -19.60
N THR A 137 13.09 -6.94 -19.61
CA THR A 137 14.32 -6.86 -18.80
C THR A 137 14.00 -6.90 -17.31
N LEU A 138 12.97 -6.17 -16.87
CA LEU A 138 12.53 -6.19 -15.48
C LEU A 138 11.99 -7.57 -15.10
N LEU A 139 11.16 -8.18 -15.96
CA LEU A 139 10.61 -9.52 -15.72
C LEU A 139 11.70 -10.58 -15.66
N GLU A 140 12.74 -10.48 -16.47
CA GLU A 140 13.91 -11.36 -16.41
C GLU A 140 14.69 -11.20 -15.10
N ARG A 141 14.91 -9.96 -14.64
CA ARG A 141 15.56 -9.67 -13.34
C ARG A 141 14.76 -10.23 -12.16
N LEU A 142 13.43 -10.11 -12.19
CA LEU A 142 12.54 -10.64 -11.15
C LEU A 142 12.51 -12.18 -11.07
N ASN A 143 12.95 -12.88 -12.12
CA ASN A 143 13.04 -14.34 -12.17
C ASN A 143 14.42 -14.88 -11.85
N GLN A 144 15.41 -14.02 -11.61
CA GLN A 144 16.76 -14.45 -11.21
C GLN A 144 16.76 -14.87 -9.73
N GLU A 145 17.65 -15.82 -9.40
CA GLU A 145 17.91 -16.18 -8.02
C GLU A 145 18.48 -14.97 -7.27
N SER A 146 17.91 -14.66 -6.14
CA SER A 146 18.29 -13.54 -5.30
C SER A 146 19.20 -14.00 -4.16
N GLU A 147 20.19 -13.19 -3.80
CA GLU A 147 21.00 -13.42 -2.62
C GLU A 147 20.34 -12.83 -1.37
N GLY A 148 20.14 -13.67 -0.35
CA GLY A 148 19.57 -13.27 0.95
C GLY A 148 18.06 -13.09 0.93
N ASP A 149 17.54 -12.49 2.01
CA ASP A 149 16.11 -12.26 2.18
C ASP A 149 15.61 -11.15 1.27
N VAL A 150 14.64 -11.46 0.43
CA VAL A 150 13.99 -10.54 -0.53
C VAL A 150 12.48 -10.78 -0.59
N GLY A 151 11.76 -9.91 -1.29
CA GLY A 151 10.32 -9.95 -1.38
C GLY A 151 9.67 -9.41 -0.12
N LEU A 152 8.47 -9.89 0.19
CA LEU A 152 7.68 -9.44 1.34
C LEU A 152 8.05 -10.22 2.61
N LEU A 153 8.50 -9.50 3.61
CA LEU A 153 8.91 -9.99 4.92
C LEU A 153 8.09 -9.31 6.03
N HIS A 154 8.01 -9.94 7.20
CA HIS A 154 7.33 -9.38 8.37
C HIS A 154 8.20 -9.56 9.61
N ALA A 155 8.38 -8.47 10.37
CA ALA A 155 9.11 -8.47 11.64
C ALA A 155 8.15 -8.09 12.77
N ASN A 156 7.81 -9.03 13.65
CA ASN A 156 6.87 -8.85 14.76
C ASN A 156 5.54 -8.19 14.36
N ASN A 157 5.07 -8.44 13.14
CA ASN A 157 3.94 -7.76 12.53
C ASN A 157 2.79 -8.72 12.21
N ALA A 158 2.49 -9.66 13.13
CA ALA A 158 1.30 -10.49 13.03
C ALA A 158 0.04 -9.60 13.13
N ARG A 159 -1.02 -9.96 12.43
CA ARG A 159 -2.20 -9.08 12.26
C ARG A 159 -3.03 -8.85 13.52
N ASP A 160 -2.81 -9.63 14.54
CA ASP A 160 -3.41 -9.51 15.88
C ASP A 160 -2.48 -8.81 16.89
N THR A 161 -1.31 -8.34 16.42
CA THR A 161 -0.33 -7.63 17.25
C THR A 161 -0.13 -6.20 16.73
N ARG A 162 0.34 -5.33 17.63
CA ARG A 162 0.70 -3.95 17.30
C ARG A 162 2.21 -3.78 17.43
N GLY A 163 2.73 -2.77 16.77
CA GLY A 163 4.17 -2.61 16.61
C GLY A 163 4.76 -3.54 15.54
N GLY A 164 6.05 -3.45 15.28
CA GLY A 164 6.71 -4.16 14.20
C GLY A 164 6.37 -3.61 12.81
N PHE A 165 6.87 -4.25 11.77
CA PHE A 165 6.73 -3.75 10.40
C PHE A 165 6.65 -4.87 9.36
N SER A 166 6.04 -4.55 8.22
CA SER A 166 6.18 -5.29 6.97
C SER A 166 7.24 -4.61 6.12
N LEU A 167 8.11 -5.40 5.50
CA LEU A 167 9.23 -4.93 4.69
C LEU A 167 9.16 -5.60 3.32
N TYR A 168 9.27 -4.81 2.26
CA TYR A 168 9.52 -5.34 0.93
C TYR A 168 10.93 -4.96 0.48
N ILE A 169 11.70 -5.98 0.11
CA ILE A 169 13.03 -5.84 -0.48
C ILE A 169 12.94 -6.33 -1.93
N PRO A 170 13.24 -5.49 -2.93
CA PRO A 170 13.17 -5.92 -4.33
C PRO A 170 13.97 -7.19 -4.59
N GLU A 171 13.39 -8.13 -5.33
CA GLU A 171 14.00 -9.44 -5.63
C GLU A 171 15.34 -9.30 -6.36
N TYR A 172 15.54 -8.19 -7.04
CA TYR A 172 16.73 -7.87 -7.83
C TYR A 172 17.60 -6.75 -7.23
N LEU A 173 17.45 -6.49 -5.92
CA LEU A 173 18.20 -5.42 -5.25
C LEU A 173 19.70 -5.68 -5.28
N ASP A 174 20.47 -4.74 -5.80
CA ASP A 174 21.91 -4.71 -5.63
C ASP A 174 22.26 -4.12 -4.26
N ARG A 175 22.66 -4.98 -3.33
CA ARG A 175 23.00 -4.59 -1.94
C ARG A 175 24.28 -3.77 -1.84
N THR A 176 25.06 -3.65 -2.91
CA THR A 176 26.31 -2.87 -2.95
C THR A 176 26.04 -1.40 -3.25
N THR A 177 24.91 -1.08 -3.88
CA THR A 177 24.52 0.29 -4.22
C THR A 177 23.56 0.86 -3.18
N PRO A 178 23.69 2.18 -2.84
CA PRO A 178 22.72 2.84 -1.97
C PRO A 178 21.30 2.80 -2.59
N THR A 179 20.30 2.45 -1.77
CA THR A 179 18.90 2.35 -2.20
C THR A 179 17.99 3.25 -1.37
N SER A 180 17.00 3.86 -2.01
CA SER A 180 15.99 4.67 -1.33
C SER A 180 15.14 3.84 -0.38
N LEU A 181 14.70 4.46 0.73
CA LEU A 181 13.75 3.88 1.68
C LEU A 181 12.45 4.69 1.68
N VAL A 182 11.33 4.01 1.41
CA VAL A 182 9.99 4.56 1.58
C VAL A 182 9.34 3.94 2.81
N ILE A 183 8.86 4.80 3.72
CA ILE A 183 8.19 4.38 4.95
C ILE A 183 6.74 4.83 4.86
N ALA A 184 5.81 3.86 4.81
CA ALA A 184 4.40 4.08 4.53
C ALA A 184 3.53 3.80 5.76
N LEU A 185 2.95 4.84 6.34
CA LEU A 185 2.18 4.83 7.58
C LEU A 185 0.68 4.64 7.29
N HIS A 186 0.06 3.63 7.91
CA HIS A 186 -1.37 3.36 7.79
C HIS A 186 -2.24 4.44 8.45
N GLY A 187 -3.52 4.53 8.07
CA GLY A 187 -4.53 5.35 8.75
C GLY A 187 -4.98 4.77 10.10
N GLY A 188 -5.85 5.48 10.80
CA GLY A 188 -6.40 5.06 12.10
C GLY A 188 -6.96 3.64 12.07
N THR A 189 -6.72 2.86 13.09
CA THR A 189 -7.05 1.43 13.21
C THR A 189 -6.49 0.53 12.11
N GLY A 190 -5.58 1.05 11.28
CA GLY A 190 -4.93 0.32 10.19
C GLY A 190 -3.82 -0.61 10.68
N HIS A 191 -3.12 -1.22 9.73
CA HIS A 191 -2.02 -2.14 9.97
C HIS A 191 -1.01 -2.09 8.83
N GLY A 192 0.28 -2.13 9.13
CA GLY A 192 1.35 -2.08 8.12
C GLY A 192 1.25 -3.21 7.09
N ALA A 193 0.88 -4.42 7.52
CA ALA A 193 0.69 -5.56 6.63
C ALA A 193 -0.48 -5.40 5.63
N ASP A 194 -1.39 -4.45 5.86
CA ASP A 194 -2.41 -4.07 4.89
C ASP A 194 -1.94 -2.88 4.04
N PHE A 195 -1.32 -1.87 4.66
CA PHE A 195 -0.98 -0.63 3.97
C PHE A 195 0.18 -0.79 2.98
N ILE A 196 1.07 -1.76 3.17
CA ILE A 196 2.19 -2.05 2.26
C ILE A 196 1.73 -2.28 0.82
N TRP A 197 0.51 -2.81 0.61
CA TRP A 197 -0.05 -3.08 -0.72
C TRP A 197 -0.39 -1.81 -1.50
N SER A 198 -0.46 -0.65 -0.84
CA SER A 198 -0.63 0.64 -1.50
C SER A 198 0.61 1.08 -2.28
N TRP A 199 1.78 0.50 -1.99
CA TRP A 199 3.08 0.86 -2.55
C TRP A 199 3.83 -0.31 -3.22
N MET A 200 3.32 -1.53 -3.10
CA MET A 200 4.02 -2.75 -3.53
C MET A 200 4.41 -2.71 -5.01
N ARG A 201 3.53 -2.24 -5.89
CA ARG A 201 3.81 -2.21 -7.33
C ARG A 201 4.94 -1.26 -7.68
N GLU A 202 4.93 -0.10 -7.08
CA GLU A 202 5.94 0.92 -7.29
C GLU A 202 7.30 0.43 -6.76
N ALA A 203 7.33 -0.13 -5.56
CA ALA A 203 8.57 -0.66 -4.97
C ALA A 203 9.15 -1.79 -5.82
N ARG A 204 8.31 -2.71 -6.29
CA ARG A 204 8.72 -3.84 -7.12
C ARG A 204 9.15 -3.42 -8.53
N THR A 205 8.56 -2.35 -9.05
CA THR A 205 8.92 -1.84 -10.39
C THR A 205 10.19 -1.02 -10.37
N ARG A 206 10.34 -0.13 -9.38
CA ARG A 206 11.39 0.90 -9.35
C ARG A 206 12.60 0.52 -8.50
N GLY A 207 12.51 -0.50 -7.65
CA GLY A 207 13.65 -1.07 -6.96
C GLY A 207 14.05 -0.36 -5.67
N PHE A 208 13.13 0.25 -4.96
CA PHE A 208 13.38 0.83 -3.62
C PHE A 208 12.92 -0.11 -2.51
N VAL A 209 13.49 0.03 -1.32
CA VAL A 209 13.07 -0.68 -0.12
C VAL A 209 11.81 0.00 0.44
N LEU A 210 10.78 -0.79 0.71
CA LEU A 210 9.51 -0.30 1.26
C LEU A 210 9.26 -0.89 2.64
N MET A 211 9.08 -0.03 3.63
CA MET A 211 8.71 -0.37 5.00
C MET A 211 7.30 0.11 5.29
N ALA A 212 6.46 -0.74 5.84
CA ALA A 212 5.14 -0.36 6.36
C ALA A 212 5.04 -0.80 7.83
N PRO A 213 5.35 0.10 8.77
CA PRO A 213 5.26 -0.19 10.20
C PRO A 213 3.81 -0.19 10.67
N THR A 214 3.56 -0.83 11.81
CA THR A 214 2.29 -0.80 12.52
C THR A 214 2.44 0.03 13.79
N SER A 215 1.54 1.00 14.02
CA SER A 215 1.55 1.82 15.24
C SER A 215 1.48 0.96 16.51
N GLN A 216 2.01 1.47 17.61
CA GLN A 216 2.05 0.75 18.89
C GLN A 216 0.64 0.54 19.47
N GLU A 217 -0.28 1.48 19.24
CA GLU A 217 -1.68 1.43 19.64
C GLU A 217 -2.60 1.42 18.40
N ASP A 218 -3.90 1.61 18.58
CA ASP A 218 -4.90 1.59 17.49
C ASP A 218 -4.59 2.61 16.38
N THR A 219 -3.89 3.69 16.73
CA THR A 219 -3.37 4.67 15.77
C THR A 219 -2.02 5.20 16.23
N TRP A 220 -1.43 6.08 15.45
CA TRP A 220 -0.15 6.73 15.72
C TRP A 220 -0.27 7.69 16.93
N SER A 221 0.85 8.03 17.54
CA SER A 221 0.93 8.95 18.69
C SER A 221 0.57 10.37 18.29
N LEU A 222 -0.73 10.61 18.05
CA LEU A 222 -1.26 11.94 17.71
C LEU A 222 -1.52 12.80 18.95
N MET A 223 -1.66 12.16 20.12
CA MET A 223 -1.95 12.83 21.39
C MET A 223 -1.07 12.25 22.50
N GLY A 224 -0.57 13.10 23.37
CA GLY A 224 0.20 12.67 24.54
C GLY A 224 1.67 12.34 24.23
N ALA A 225 2.22 11.34 24.92
CA ALA A 225 3.61 10.93 24.70
C ALA A 225 3.78 10.20 23.38
N ASP A 226 4.81 10.57 22.62
CA ASP A 226 5.12 9.90 21.36
C ASP A 226 5.87 8.58 21.62
N ILE A 227 5.14 7.47 21.54
CA ILE A 227 5.67 6.11 21.73
C ILE A 227 6.04 5.44 20.39
N ASP A 228 5.59 5.98 19.26
CA ASP A 228 5.83 5.41 17.93
C ASP A 228 7.18 5.84 17.35
N LEU A 229 7.56 7.12 17.47
CA LEU A 229 8.81 7.62 16.84
C LEU A 229 10.07 6.90 17.33
N PRO A 230 10.27 6.62 18.62
CA PRO A 230 11.45 5.89 19.08
C PRO A 230 11.54 4.49 18.46
N VAL A 231 10.41 3.81 18.29
CA VAL A 231 10.35 2.47 17.67
C VAL A 231 10.64 2.59 16.18
N LEU A 232 10.00 3.53 15.48
CA LEU A 232 10.21 3.77 14.06
C LEU A 232 11.70 4.06 13.74
N LEU A 233 12.36 4.86 14.57
CA LEU A 233 13.80 5.14 14.41
C LEU A 233 14.65 3.88 14.62
N GLN A 234 14.33 3.04 15.59
CA GLN A 234 15.03 1.77 15.81
C GLN A 234 14.83 0.81 14.61
N GLU A 235 13.64 0.73 14.06
CA GLU A 235 13.33 -0.10 12.89
C GLU A 235 14.10 0.37 11.64
N ILE A 236 14.20 1.69 11.41
CA ILE A 236 15.01 2.27 10.33
C ILE A 236 16.48 1.90 10.49
N GLU A 237 17.05 2.06 11.70
CA GLU A 237 18.44 1.69 11.95
C GLU A 237 18.68 0.18 11.82
N PHE A 238 17.72 -0.65 12.22
CA PHE A 238 17.79 -2.09 12.01
C PHE A 238 17.87 -2.45 10.51
N ILE A 239 17.03 -1.83 9.67
CA ILE A 239 17.04 -2.03 8.21
C ILE A 239 18.35 -1.52 7.61
N ALA A 240 18.79 -0.33 7.99
CA ALA A 240 20.03 0.27 7.49
C ALA A 240 21.29 -0.47 7.95
N GLY A 241 21.21 -1.25 9.02
CA GLY A 241 22.27 -2.14 9.46
C GLY A 241 22.43 -3.40 8.57
N GLN A 242 21.43 -3.72 7.76
CA GLN A 242 21.40 -4.91 6.90
C GLN A 242 21.41 -4.59 5.39
N LEU A 243 20.93 -3.39 5.03
CA LEU A 243 20.80 -2.92 3.66
C LEU A 243 21.55 -1.59 3.51
N ASN A 244 22.14 -1.36 2.34
CA ASN A 244 22.79 -0.10 2.02
C ASN A 244 21.74 0.97 1.70
N ILE A 245 21.12 1.56 2.75
CA ILE A 245 20.12 2.61 2.61
C ILE A 245 20.76 3.96 2.30
N ASP A 246 20.26 4.59 1.24
CA ASP A 246 20.61 5.97 0.90
C ASP A 246 19.98 6.94 1.92
N ARG A 247 20.80 7.53 2.77
CA ARG A 247 20.35 8.45 3.81
C ARG A 247 19.88 9.80 3.27
N ASP A 248 20.18 10.12 2.01
CA ASP A 248 19.71 11.33 1.34
C ASP A 248 18.34 11.13 0.69
N HIS A 249 17.85 9.87 0.63
CA HIS A 249 16.56 9.49 0.06
C HIS A 249 15.74 8.59 1.00
N ILE A 250 15.25 9.16 2.11
CA ILE A 250 14.32 8.54 3.05
C ILE A 250 13.00 9.31 3.00
N LEU A 251 11.97 8.70 2.42
CA LEU A 251 10.62 9.25 2.34
C LEU A 251 9.76 8.73 3.50
N LEU A 252 9.15 9.64 4.25
CA LEU A 252 8.07 9.32 5.16
C LEU A 252 6.74 9.73 4.53
N THR A 253 5.82 8.80 4.38
CA THR A 253 4.49 9.02 3.83
C THR A 253 3.43 8.31 4.67
N GLY A 254 2.18 8.72 4.56
CA GLY A 254 1.10 8.06 5.28
C GLY A 254 -0.24 8.66 4.92
N MET A 255 -1.32 7.96 5.26
CA MET A 255 -2.69 8.38 5.00
C MET A 255 -3.44 8.68 6.30
N SER A 256 -4.31 9.70 6.30
CA SER A 256 -5.20 10.03 7.43
C SER A 256 -4.38 10.28 8.71
N ASP A 257 -4.57 9.50 9.77
CA ASP A 257 -3.74 9.57 10.98
C ASP A 257 -2.25 9.38 10.66
N GLY A 258 -1.91 8.45 9.74
CA GLY A 258 -0.55 8.28 9.26
C GLY A 258 -0.02 9.50 8.49
N GLY A 259 -0.88 10.20 7.74
CA GLY A 259 -0.55 11.45 7.09
C GLY A 259 -0.30 12.58 8.09
N THR A 260 -1.13 12.67 9.13
CA THR A 260 -0.94 13.62 10.25
C THR A 260 0.37 13.32 10.99
N TYR A 261 0.62 12.05 11.28
CA TYR A 261 1.84 11.62 11.96
C TYR A 261 3.10 11.80 11.10
N THR A 262 2.98 11.73 9.77
CA THR A 262 4.08 12.06 8.84
C THR A 262 4.64 13.47 9.12
N LEU A 263 3.77 14.45 9.35
CA LEU A 263 4.19 15.81 9.69
C LEU A 263 4.71 15.91 11.15
N LEU A 264 4.04 15.24 12.11
CA LEU A 264 4.46 15.23 13.52
C LEU A 264 5.85 14.61 13.72
N ALA A 265 6.12 13.50 13.06
CA ALA A 265 7.40 12.80 13.13
C ALA A 265 8.48 13.45 12.26
N GLY A 266 8.08 14.01 11.10
CA GLY A 266 8.99 14.56 10.11
C GLY A 266 9.47 15.98 10.43
N LEU A 267 8.66 16.82 11.05
CA LEU A 267 8.98 18.20 11.41
C LEU A 267 9.54 18.25 12.83
N ARG A 268 10.74 17.68 13.00
CA ARG A 268 11.48 17.65 14.27
C ARG A 268 12.96 17.93 14.05
N GLU A 269 13.62 18.37 15.10
CA GLU A 269 15.08 18.45 15.12
C GLU A 269 15.69 17.07 14.85
N GLN A 270 16.70 17.01 13.99
CA GLN A 270 17.41 15.76 13.63
C GLN A 270 16.52 14.66 13.04
N SER A 271 15.40 15.04 12.42
CA SER A 271 14.55 14.09 11.68
C SER A 271 15.35 13.39 10.56
N PRO A 272 15.38 12.05 10.48
CA PRO A 272 16.09 11.32 9.43
C PRO A 272 15.35 11.36 8.09
N PHE A 273 14.09 11.80 8.08
CA PHE A 273 13.26 11.83 6.88
C PHE A 273 13.64 13.02 6.01
N THR A 274 14.13 12.73 4.82
CA THR A 274 14.55 13.76 3.86
C THR A 274 13.36 14.40 3.15
N HIS A 275 12.30 13.62 2.92
CA HIS A 275 11.07 14.01 2.22
C HIS A 275 9.84 13.57 3.01
N LEU A 276 8.78 14.37 2.98
CA LEU A 276 7.53 14.10 3.67
C LEU A 276 6.36 14.12 2.67
N ALA A 277 5.51 13.10 2.71
CA ALA A 277 4.35 13.03 1.82
C ALA A 277 3.06 12.64 2.58
N PRO A 278 2.42 13.58 3.30
CA PRO A 278 1.15 13.32 3.95
C PRO A 278 -0.02 13.26 2.94
N PHE A 279 -0.85 12.21 3.05
CA PHE A 279 -2.10 12.04 2.28
C PHE A 279 -3.30 12.16 3.21
N SER A 280 -4.25 13.03 2.88
CA SER A 280 -5.51 13.21 3.62
C SER A 280 -5.32 13.30 5.13
N GLY A 281 -4.21 13.89 5.57
CA GLY A 281 -3.88 14.20 6.95
C GLY A 281 -4.14 15.67 7.27
N VAL A 282 -3.91 16.05 8.53
CA VAL A 282 -3.99 17.45 8.98
C VAL A 282 -2.63 17.91 9.52
N LEU A 283 -2.36 19.21 9.46
CA LEU A 283 -1.26 19.79 10.20
C LEU A 283 -1.66 19.88 11.67
N HIS A 284 -1.11 18.98 12.48
CA HIS A 284 -1.51 18.88 13.89
C HIS A 284 -1.13 20.16 14.65
N PRO A 285 -2.05 20.75 15.47
CA PRO A 285 -1.80 22.01 16.16
C PRO A 285 -0.54 22.00 17.05
N GLU A 286 -0.18 20.84 17.58
CA GLU A 286 1.03 20.67 18.40
C GLU A 286 2.30 21.10 17.67
N ILE A 287 2.39 20.90 16.35
CA ILE A 287 3.56 21.29 15.55
C ILE A 287 3.82 22.80 15.66
N SER A 288 2.78 23.61 15.62
CA SER A 288 2.90 25.07 15.79
C SER A 288 3.05 25.45 17.25
N MET A 289 2.31 24.82 18.18
CA MET A 289 2.34 25.13 19.62
C MET A 289 3.67 24.86 20.28
N ASN A 290 4.37 23.80 19.90
CA ASN A 290 5.71 23.45 20.45
C ASN A 290 6.87 24.07 19.64
N GLY A 291 6.59 24.84 18.58
CA GLY A 291 7.57 25.48 17.73
C GLY A 291 8.21 24.61 16.66
N ASN A 292 7.80 23.36 16.52
CA ASN A 292 8.38 22.42 15.55
C ASN A 292 8.10 22.83 14.08
N ILE A 293 7.16 23.73 13.84
CA ILE A 293 6.91 24.29 12.51
C ILE A 293 8.16 24.93 11.89
N GLN A 294 9.13 25.39 12.70
CA GLN A 294 10.41 25.92 12.22
C GLN A 294 11.23 24.90 11.41
N TYR A 295 11.06 23.60 11.68
CA TYR A 295 11.74 22.51 10.96
C TYR A 295 11.11 22.21 9.58
N ALA A 296 10.05 22.92 9.21
CA ALA A 296 9.51 22.90 7.86
C ALA A 296 10.38 23.72 6.87
N LYS A 297 11.22 24.63 7.37
CA LYS A 297 12.07 25.45 6.49
C LYS A 297 12.96 24.58 5.62
N ASP A 298 12.89 24.80 4.30
CA ASP A 298 13.60 24.06 3.25
C ASP A 298 13.34 22.54 3.25
N LYS A 299 12.32 22.06 4.00
CA LYS A 299 11.89 20.66 4.03
C LYS A 299 11.04 20.37 2.80
N PRO A 300 11.41 19.37 1.96
CA PRO A 300 10.58 18.90 0.87
C PRO A 300 9.31 18.24 1.41
N VAL A 301 8.13 18.78 1.04
CA VAL A 301 6.81 18.27 1.43
C VAL A 301 5.92 18.13 0.21
N TYR A 302 5.34 16.93 0.01
CA TYR A 302 4.37 16.63 -1.04
C TYR A 302 3.01 16.36 -0.42
N LEU A 303 2.21 17.41 -0.22
CA LEU A 303 0.92 17.36 0.46
C LEU A 303 -0.19 16.95 -0.52
N VAL A 304 -0.85 15.83 -0.27
CA VAL A 304 -1.94 15.30 -1.12
C VAL A 304 -3.26 15.29 -0.35
N HIS A 305 -4.32 15.82 -0.97
CA HIS A 305 -5.64 15.82 -0.34
C HIS A 305 -6.76 15.73 -1.39
N GLY A 306 -7.85 15.02 -1.05
CA GLY A 306 -9.01 14.90 -1.91
C GLY A 306 -9.98 16.08 -1.78
N THR A 307 -10.52 16.57 -2.93
CA THR A 307 -11.50 17.69 -2.88
C THR A 307 -12.86 17.28 -2.33
N LEU A 308 -13.17 15.97 -2.27
CA LEU A 308 -14.39 15.42 -1.68
C LEU A 308 -14.12 14.65 -0.39
N ASP A 309 -13.01 14.95 0.29
CA ASP A 309 -12.72 14.34 1.59
C ASP A 309 -13.79 14.73 2.62
N TRP A 310 -14.59 13.74 3.03
CA TRP A 310 -15.73 13.93 3.92
C TRP A 310 -15.35 13.87 5.40
N MET A 311 -14.15 13.36 5.72
CA MET A 311 -13.62 13.32 7.10
C MET A 311 -12.82 14.57 7.42
N PHE A 312 -11.92 14.96 6.52
CA PHE A 312 -11.11 16.17 6.62
C PHE A 312 -11.37 17.04 5.38
N PRO A 313 -12.26 18.05 5.49
CA PRO A 313 -12.57 18.94 4.37
C PRO A 313 -11.31 19.56 3.78
N ILE A 314 -11.30 19.82 2.46
CA ILE A 314 -10.14 20.34 1.71
C ILE A 314 -9.57 21.63 2.33
N GLU A 315 -10.38 22.39 3.05
CA GLU A 315 -9.98 23.59 3.76
C GLU A 315 -8.89 23.31 4.81
N THR A 316 -8.90 22.12 5.41
CA THR A 316 -7.86 21.71 6.38
C THR A 316 -6.49 21.56 5.68
N ALA A 317 -6.48 21.07 4.44
CA ALA A 317 -5.26 20.99 3.63
C ALA A 317 -4.81 22.37 3.15
N HIS A 318 -5.72 23.26 2.80
CA HIS A 318 -5.37 24.65 2.47
C HIS A 318 -4.78 25.40 3.67
N MET A 319 -5.28 25.17 4.88
CA MET A 319 -4.64 25.73 6.11
C MET A 319 -3.23 25.16 6.31
N ALA A 320 -3.08 23.84 6.19
CA ALA A 320 -1.75 23.21 6.27
C ALA A 320 -0.79 23.74 5.21
N GLN A 321 -1.26 23.91 3.96
CA GLN A 321 -0.50 24.53 2.88
C GLN A 321 -0.01 25.92 3.26
N ALA A 322 -0.90 26.77 3.74
CA ALA A 322 -0.56 28.17 4.10
C ALA A 322 0.47 28.23 5.23
N GLU A 323 0.31 27.41 6.28
CA GLU A 323 1.25 27.39 7.41
C GLU A 323 2.63 26.83 7.01
N LEU A 324 2.68 25.73 6.25
CA LEU A 324 3.93 25.14 5.77
C LEU A 324 4.68 26.09 4.84
N GLN A 325 3.98 26.77 3.93
CA GLN A 325 4.57 27.80 3.05
C GLN A 325 5.08 28.99 3.85
N ALA A 326 4.33 29.47 4.83
CA ALA A 326 4.76 30.55 5.71
C ALA A 326 6.00 30.19 6.53
N ALA A 327 6.16 28.92 6.90
CA ALA A 327 7.34 28.37 7.57
C ALA A 327 8.53 28.11 6.62
N GLY A 328 8.34 28.27 5.31
CA GLY A 328 9.42 28.15 4.32
C GLY A 328 9.64 26.72 3.80
N ALA A 329 8.64 25.85 3.88
CA ALA A 329 8.73 24.51 3.29
C ALA A 329 8.88 24.56 1.76
N ASP A 330 9.66 23.64 1.20
CA ASP A 330 9.63 23.34 -0.24
C ASP A 330 8.41 22.45 -0.53
N LEU A 331 7.26 23.15 -0.76
CA LEU A 331 5.95 22.51 -0.75
C LEU A 331 5.39 22.32 -2.16
N THR A 332 5.11 21.05 -2.50
CA THR A 332 4.21 20.67 -3.60
C THR A 332 2.85 20.32 -3.01
N PHE A 333 1.78 21.01 -3.42
CA PHE A 333 0.41 20.70 -3.00
C PHE A 333 -0.41 20.11 -4.14
N ARG A 334 -1.08 18.99 -3.87
CA ARG A 334 -1.89 18.23 -4.81
C ARG A 334 -3.32 18.08 -4.27
N ALA A 335 -4.21 18.97 -4.70
CA ALA A 335 -5.65 18.78 -4.52
C ALA A 335 -6.16 17.85 -5.62
N ILE A 336 -6.59 16.64 -5.24
CA ILE A 336 -7.05 15.64 -6.19
C ILE A 336 -8.56 15.76 -6.38
N GLU A 337 -8.96 16.18 -7.57
CA GLU A 337 -10.38 16.40 -7.89
C GLU A 337 -11.18 15.11 -7.78
N GLY A 338 -12.33 15.19 -7.08
CA GLY A 338 -13.25 14.07 -6.89
C GLY A 338 -12.76 12.96 -5.96
N LEU A 339 -11.55 13.06 -5.38
CA LEU A 339 -11.05 12.10 -4.40
C LEU A 339 -11.71 12.36 -3.05
N SER A 340 -12.21 11.29 -2.46
CA SER A 340 -12.76 11.24 -1.10
C SER A 340 -11.66 10.99 -0.06
N HIS A 341 -12.05 10.62 1.18
CA HIS A 341 -11.10 10.18 2.22
C HIS A 341 -10.59 8.77 1.90
N THR A 342 -9.71 8.67 0.91
CA THR A 342 -9.09 7.41 0.45
C THR A 342 -7.68 7.67 -0.06
N TYR A 343 -6.86 6.62 -0.13
CA TYR A 343 -5.48 6.74 -0.58
C TYR A 343 -5.42 6.92 -2.11
N ALA A 344 -4.80 8.01 -2.55
CA ALA A 344 -4.61 8.34 -3.97
C ALA A 344 -3.41 7.57 -4.55
N ARG A 345 -3.55 6.26 -4.77
CA ARG A 345 -2.47 5.41 -5.30
C ARG A 345 -1.95 5.86 -6.66
N ASP A 346 -2.81 6.43 -7.48
CA ASP A 346 -2.47 6.99 -8.79
C ASP A 346 -1.49 8.18 -8.71
N GLU A 347 -1.32 8.79 -7.54
CA GLU A 347 -0.35 9.85 -7.31
C GLU A 347 1.07 9.34 -6.99
N ASN A 348 1.23 8.05 -6.65
CA ASN A 348 2.52 7.48 -6.24
C ASN A 348 3.62 7.69 -7.30
N ALA A 349 3.31 7.52 -8.58
CA ALA A 349 4.30 7.69 -9.65
C ALA A 349 4.83 9.13 -9.74
N ALA A 350 3.94 10.13 -9.60
CA ALA A 350 4.33 11.54 -9.61
C ALA A 350 5.14 11.89 -8.35
N LEU A 351 4.72 11.37 -7.20
CA LEU A 351 5.42 11.54 -5.93
C LEU A 351 6.83 10.94 -5.98
N LEU A 352 7.00 9.73 -6.50
CA LEU A 352 8.30 9.08 -6.60
C LEU A 352 9.25 9.83 -7.55
N ASN A 353 8.74 10.37 -8.66
CA ASN A 353 9.55 11.21 -9.55
C ASN A 353 9.98 12.53 -8.88
N TRP A 354 9.15 13.07 -7.97
CA TRP A 354 9.52 14.22 -7.14
C TRP A 354 10.52 13.85 -6.05
N PHE A 355 10.35 12.69 -5.41
CA PHE A 355 11.20 12.20 -4.31
C PHE A 355 12.59 11.84 -4.79
N ASN A 356 12.69 11.02 -5.81
CA ASN A 356 13.94 10.59 -6.41
C ASN A 356 13.74 10.28 -7.91
N PRO A 357 14.09 11.22 -8.81
CA PRO A 357 13.92 11.06 -10.26
C PRO A 357 14.73 9.89 -10.87
N ALA A 358 15.64 9.29 -10.12
CA ALA A 358 16.44 8.14 -10.57
C ALA A 358 15.70 6.78 -10.40
N LEU A 359 14.55 6.77 -9.70
CA LEU A 359 13.73 5.56 -9.50
C LEU A 359 12.90 5.20 -10.73
#